data_eeffbd56d04f3491c8590604e7967d61
#
_entry.id   eeffbd56d04f3491c8590604e7967d61
#
_cell.length_a   1.000
_cell.length_b   1.000
_cell.length_c   1.000
_cell.angle_alpha   90.00
_cell.angle_beta   90.00
_cell.angle_gamma   90.00
#
_symmetry.space_group_name_H-M   'P 1'
#
loop_
_entity.id
_entity.type
_entity.pdbx_description
1 polymer ?
#
loop_
_entity_poly.entity_id
_entity_poly.type
_entity_poly.pdbx_seq_one_letter_code
_entity_poly.pdbx_strand_id
1 'polypeptide(L)'
;IANSLTNLLKHSQISYDEIFQDVNVKEYISYEENLYLFDSKKSYENYEYANIIRKNNNVKVRNLNKDEVKELEPNLADVYYAGQVFTGSRHTTNPLAISTKIFKKFLELGGIYINQNIKNLTQKEKNIELFLENKKLKFDKIIVSAGAWSNQIANKLGDKFPLDTERGYHLLFETEEKLINRPVAWSESGFYLIQIHDGIRA
;
A
#
# COMPACT_ATOMS: atom_id res chain seq x y z
N ILE A 1 -10.38 -3.57 16.28
CA ILE A 1 -9.97 -3.25 14.89
C ILE A 1 -8.47 -3.41 14.75
N ALA A 2 -7.59 -2.69 15.52
CA ALA A 2 -6.13 -2.75 15.35
C ALA A 2 -5.57 -4.18 15.42
N ASN A 3 -5.95 -4.97 16.43
CA ASN A 3 -5.49 -6.35 16.58
C ASN A 3 -5.94 -7.26 15.43
N SER A 4 -7.17 -7.08 14.92
CA SER A 4 -7.67 -7.84 13.77
C SER A 4 -6.89 -7.50 12.50
N LEU A 5 -6.59 -6.22 12.29
CA LEU A 5 -5.79 -5.74 11.17
C LEU A 5 -4.34 -6.24 11.28
N THR A 6 -3.73 -6.19 12.46
CA THR A 6 -2.40 -6.74 12.70
C THR A 6 -2.33 -8.23 12.40
N ASN A 7 -3.33 -9.01 12.83
CA ASN A 7 -3.38 -10.44 12.52
C ASN A 7 -3.51 -10.74 11.03
N LEU A 8 -4.21 -9.90 10.28
CA LEU A 8 -4.31 -10.02 8.83
C LEU A 8 -2.98 -9.68 8.14
N LEU A 9 -2.30 -8.64 8.59
CA LEU A 9 -1.12 -8.08 7.91
C LEU A 9 0.23 -8.64 8.37
N LYS A 10 0.29 -9.34 9.51
CA LYS A 10 1.56 -9.80 10.12
C LYS A 10 2.44 -10.68 9.22
N HIS A 11 1.85 -11.32 8.21
CA HIS A 11 2.56 -12.17 7.25
C HIS A 11 2.82 -11.48 5.91
N SER A 12 2.34 -10.24 5.71
CA SER A 12 2.39 -9.58 4.41
C SER A 12 3.81 -9.42 3.87
N GLN A 13 4.77 -9.04 4.73
CA GLN A 13 6.16 -8.87 4.28
C GLN A 13 6.77 -10.18 3.78
N ILE A 14 6.57 -11.28 4.51
CA ILE A 14 7.08 -12.61 4.13
C ILE A 14 6.47 -13.04 2.80
N SER A 15 5.15 -12.90 2.64
CA SER A 15 4.46 -13.26 1.39
C SER A 15 4.91 -12.40 0.20
N TYR A 16 5.19 -11.11 0.42
CA TYR A 16 5.78 -10.27 -0.63
C TYR A 16 7.22 -10.70 -0.97
N ASP A 17 8.01 -11.07 0.02
CA ASP A 17 9.40 -11.52 -0.22
C ASP A 17 9.45 -12.78 -1.10
N GLU A 18 8.54 -13.73 -0.87
CA GLU A 18 8.40 -14.93 -1.71
C GLU A 18 8.08 -14.55 -3.16
N ILE A 19 7.07 -13.70 -3.38
CA ILE A 19 6.70 -13.23 -4.72
C ILE A 19 7.85 -12.45 -5.37
N PHE A 20 8.52 -11.57 -4.61
CA PHE A 20 9.59 -10.71 -5.14
C PHE A 20 10.85 -11.49 -5.53
N GLN A 21 11.11 -12.63 -4.90
CA GLN A 21 12.16 -13.55 -5.33
C GLN A 21 11.86 -14.13 -6.72
N ASP A 22 10.61 -14.53 -6.96
CA ASP A 22 10.20 -15.15 -8.21
C ASP A 22 10.21 -14.19 -9.40
N VAL A 23 9.93 -12.90 -9.15
CA VAL A 23 9.79 -11.89 -10.23
C VAL A 23 10.95 -10.92 -10.36
N ASN A 24 11.98 -11.03 -9.50
CA ASN A 24 13.18 -10.19 -9.50
C ASN A 24 12.88 -8.68 -9.54
N VAL A 25 12.32 -8.15 -8.46
CA VAL A 25 11.90 -6.75 -8.32
C VAL A 25 12.69 -5.97 -7.27
N LYS A 26 13.82 -6.48 -6.81
CA LYS A 26 14.64 -5.88 -5.74
C LYS A 26 15.01 -4.42 -6.02
N GLU A 27 15.29 -4.08 -7.27
CA GLU A 27 15.64 -2.73 -7.72
C GLU A 27 14.54 -1.68 -7.47
N TYR A 28 13.27 -2.15 -7.33
CA TYR A 28 12.11 -1.28 -7.10
C TYR A 28 11.68 -1.22 -5.63
N ILE A 29 12.44 -1.85 -4.73
CA ILE A 29 12.15 -1.86 -3.30
C ILE A 29 13.22 -1.07 -2.57
N SER A 30 12.81 -0.05 -1.83
CA SER A 30 13.66 0.67 -0.89
C SER A 30 13.37 0.21 0.54
N TYR A 31 14.42 0.00 1.29
CA TYR A 31 14.38 -0.38 2.71
C TYR A 31 14.55 0.82 3.64
N GLU A 32 14.50 2.03 3.09
CA GLU A 32 14.50 3.25 3.90
C GLU A 32 13.20 3.36 4.69
N GLU A 33 13.36 3.58 5.98
CA GLU A 33 12.24 3.63 6.93
C GLU A 33 11.36 4.85 6.72
N ASN A 34 10.05 4.68 6.82
CA ASN A 34 9.10 5.79 6.70
C ASN A 34 9.26 6.77 7.86
N LEU A 35 9.33 8.06 7.54
CA LEU A 35 9.43 9.17 8.48
C LEU A 35 8.07 9.86 8.62
N TYR A 36 7.60 10.01 9.86
CA TYR A 36 6.44 10.82 10.21
C TYR A 36 6.91 12.09 10.90
N LEU A 37 6.44 13.25 10.45
CA LEU A 37 6.74 14.56 11.00
C LEU A 37 5.55 15.11 11.78
N PHE A 38 5.86 15.90 12.79
CA PHE A 38 4.90 16.57 13.65
C PHE A 38 5.20 18.06 13.67
N ASP A 39 4.20 18.92 13.43
CA ASP A 39 4.36 20.37 13.32
C ASP A 39 4.57 21.03 14.68
N SER A 40 4.09 20.39 15.76
CA SER A 40 4.11 20.96 17.10
C SER A 40 4.34 19.92 18.19
N LYS A 41 4.77 20.39 19.37
CA LYS A 41 4.83 19.55 20.57
C LYS A 41 3.48 18.90 20.88
N LYS A 42 2.40 19.64 20.74
CA LYS A 42 1.04 19.17 21.01
C LYS A 42 0.65 18.02 20.10
N SER A 43 0.93 18.11 18.80
CA SER A 43 0.63 17.04 17.83
C SER A 43 1.45 15.79 18.12
N TYR A 44 2.73 15.95 18.44
CA TYR A 44 3.61 14.87 18.86
C TYR A 44 3.09 14.14 20.10
N GLU A 45 2.71 14.88 21.14
CA GLU A 45 2.15 14.31 22.38
C GLU A 45 0.79 13.62 22.15
N ASN A 46 -0.08 14.18 21.32
CA ASN A 46 -1.37 13.56 20.96
C ASN A 46 -1.21 12.21 20.23
N TYR A 47 -0.04 11.93 19.66
CA TYR A 47 0.24 10.69 18.95
C TYR A 47 0.56 9.51 19.89
N GLU A 48 0.68 9.76 21.20
CA GLU A 48 1.05 8.76 22.22
C GLU A 48 0.08 7.57 22.22
N TYR A 49 -1.21 7.81 22.09
CA TYR A 49 -2.21 6.72 22.00
C TYR A 49 -1.96 5.79 20.81
N ALA A 50 -1.60 6.34 19.65
CA ALA A 50 -1.25 5.54 18.48
C ALA A 50 0.03 4.73 18.72
N ASN A 51 1.00 5.31 19.42
CA ASN A 51 2.25 4.62 19.78
C ASN A 51 2.04 3.48 20.76
N ILE A 52 1.11 3.60 21.71
CA ILE A 52 0.70 2.50 22.60
C ILE A 52 0.12 1.34 21.79
N ILE A 53 -0.75 1.62 20.83
CA ILE A 53 -1.31 0.59 19.93
C ILE A 53 -0.20 -0.09 19.13
N ARG A 54 0.72 0.67 18.57
CA ARG A 54 1.88 0.15 17.80
C ARG A 54 2.75 -0.76 18.67
N LYS A 55 3.12 -0.29 19.86
CA LYS A 55 3.93 -1.06 20.82
C LYS A 55 3.25 -2.39 21.18
N ASN A 56 1.95 -2.37 21.44
CA ASN A 56 1.17 -3.57 21.77
C ASN A 56 1.09 -4.56 20.59
N ASN A 57 1.35 -4.11 19.38
CA ASN A 57 1.38 -4.93 18.16
C ASN A 57 2.81 -5.14 17.63
N ASN A 58 3.83 -4.95 18.46
CA ASN A 58 5.25 -5.15 18.14
C ASN A 58 5.78 -4.28 16.98
N VAL A 59 5.15 -3.15 16.70
CA VAL A 59 5.66 -2.17 15.75
C VAL A 59 6.71 -1.31 16.46
N LYS A 60 7.93 -1.37 15.94
CA LYS A 60 9.05 -0.58 16.50
C LYS A 60 9.01 0.83 15.95
N VAL A 61 9.06 1.80 16.86
CA VAL A 61 9.08 3.23 16.54
C VAL A 61 10.29 3.85 17.22
N ARG A 62 11.07 4.63 16.47
CA ARG A 62 12.16 5.45 16.98
C ARG A 62 11.76 6.92 16.90
N ASN A 63 11.79 7.61 18.03
CA ASN A 63 11.54 9.05 18.11
C ASN A 63 12.78 9.81 17.66
N LEU A 64 12.58 10.92 16.97
CA LEU A 64 13.61 11.82 16.49
C LEU A 64 13.33 13.24 16.98
N ASN A 65 14.35 13.90 17.49
CA ASN A 65 14.33 15.35 17.68
C ASN A 65 14.53 16.06 16.33
N LYS A 66 14.47 17.39 16.34
CA LYS A 66 14.56 18.23 15.16
C LYS A 66 15.89 18.06 14.41
N ASP A 67 17.00 18.00 15.13
CA ASP A 67 18.34 17.85 14.55
C ASP A 67 18.53 16.47 13.91
N GLU A 68 18.05 15.42 14.58
CA GLU A 68 18.08 14.06 14.04
C GLU A 68 17.21 13.90 12.78
N VAL A 69 16.07 14.61 12.69
CA VAL A 69 15.27 14.66 11.46
C VAL A 69 16.06 15.36 10.35
N LYS A 70 16.72 16.49 10.67
CA LYS A 70 17.51 17.24 9.69
C LYS A 70 18.72 16.46 9.19
N GLU A 71 19.38 15.72 10.07
CA GLU A 71 20.46 14.81 9.68
C GLU A 71 19.96 13.69 8.75
N LEU A 72 18.79 13.14 9.04
CA LEU A 72 18.19 12.05 8.29
C LEU A 72 17.69 12.48 6.90
N GLU A 73 17.12 13.68 6.79
CA GLU A 73 16.56 14.28 5.57
C GLU A 73 17.01 15.75 5.42
N PRO A 74 18.24 15.99 4.96
CA PRO A 74 18.85 17.33 4.93
C PRO A 74 18.09 18.33 4.04
N ASN A 75 17.38 17.87 3.03
CA ASN A 75 16.66 18.73 2.07
C ASN A 75 15.27 19.15 2.55
N LEU A 76 14.76 18.59 3.66
CA LEU A 76 13.48 19.03 4.21
C LEU A 76 13.59 20.47 4.76
N ALA A 77 12.55 21.26 4.49
CA ALA A 77 12.38 22.55 5.13
C ALA A 77 12.20 22.38 6.65
N ASP A 78 12.71 23.33 7.41
CA ASP A 78 12.77 23.29 8.88
C ASP A 78 11.44 23.72 9.54
N VAL A 79 10.33 23.09 9.12
CA VAL A 79 8.95 23.42 9.50
C VAL A 79 8.30 22.38 10.41
N TYR A 80 9.07 21.50 11.02
CA TYR A 80 8.61 20.45 11.92
C TYR A 80 9.17 20.63 13.33
N TYR A 81 8.47 20.08 14.31
CA TYR A 81 8.91 20.04 15.71
C TYR A 81 9.74 18.80 16.04
N ALA A 82 9.28 17.62 15.57
CA ALA A 82 9.90 16.32 15.84
C ALA A 82 9.50 15.31 14.76
N GLY A 83 10.11 14.13 14.78
CA GLY A 83 9.77 13.03 13.88
C GLY A 83 9.69 11.68 14.56
N GLN A 84 9.13 10.71 13.85
CA GLN A 84 9.16 9.30 14.20
C GLN A 84 9.48 8.46 12.96
N VAL A 85 10.35 7.46 13.08
CA VAL A 85 10.56 6.46 12.04
C VAL A 85 10.03 5.10 12.46
N PHE A 86 9.45 4.39 11.50
CA PHE A 86 8.91 3.04 11.70
C PHE A 86 9.92 2.02 11.25
N THR A 87 10.63 1.44 12.24
CA THR A 87 11.73 0.49 12.00
C THR A 87 11.26 -0.75 11.25
N GLY A 88 12.00 -1.08 10.19
CA GLY A 88 11.72 -2.23 9.32
C GLY A 88 10.61 -2.00 8.30
N SER A 89 10.11 -0.76 8.15
CA SER A 89 9.25 -0.41 7.03
C SER A 89 10.05 -0.38 5.72
N ARG A 90 9.34 -0.59 4.61
CA ARG A 90 9.91 -0.51 3.26
C ARG A 90 8.85 0.03 2.30
N HIS A 91 9.28 0.52 1.17
CA HIS A 91 8.38 1.06 0.16
C HIS A 91 8.84 0.70 -1.25
N THR A 92 7.96 0.88 -2.22
CA THR A 92 8.29 0.71 -3.64
C THR A 92 8.52 2.04 -4.31
N THR A 93 9.55 2.09 -5.17
CA THR A 93 9.87 3.26 -6.00
C THR A 93 9.20 3.21 -7.37
N ASN A 94 8.73 2.02 -7.80
CA ASN A 94 8.03 1.84 -9.07
C ASN A 94 6.95 0.74 -8.98
N PRO A 95 5.73 1.07 -8.46
CA PRO A 95 4.65 0.10 -8.32
C PRO A 95 4.19 -0.52 -9.64
N LEU A 96 4.22 0.26 -10.73
CA LEU A 96 3.82 -0.21 -12.05
C LEU A 96 4.78 -1.29 -12.59
N ALA A 97 6.09 -1.09 -12.41
CA ALA A 97 7.09 -2.08 -12.82
C ALA A 97 6.91 -3.40 -12.07
N ILE A 98 6.67 -3.34 -10.75
CA ILE A 98 6.41 -4.53 -9.93
C ILE A 98 5.16 -5.25 -10.42
N SER A 99 4.04 -4.55 -10.56
CA SER A 99 2.78 -5.13 -11.02
C SER A 99 2.92 -5.76 -12.41
N THR A 100 3.66 -5.11 -13.30
CA THR A 100 3.93 -5.63 -14.65
C THR A 100 4.77 -6.91 -14.62
N LYS A 101 5.80 -6.99 -13.77
CA LYS A 101 6.62 -8.20 -13.64
C LYS A 101 5.81 -9.35 -13.04
N ILE A 102 4.99 -9.10 -12.03
CA ILE A 102 4.08 -10.11 -11.45
C ILE A 102 3.10 -10.62 -12.52
N PHE A 103 2.51 -9.72 -13.31
CA PHE A 103 1.59 -10.09 -14.38
C PHE A 103 2.26 -10.93 -15.47
N LYS A 104 3.47 -10.56 -15.88
CA LYS A 104 4.26 -11.36 -16.85
C LYS A 104 4.51 -12.76 -16.31
N LYS A 105 4.93 -12.86 -15.05
CA LYS A 105 5.16 -14.15 -14.39
C LYS A 105 3.89 -15.01 -14.33
N PHE A 106 2.74 -14.41 -14.04
CA PHE A 106 1.45 -15.09 -14.09
C PHE A 106 1.19 -15.70 -15.47
N LEU A 107 1.45 -14.98 -16.56
CA LEU A 107 1.28 -15.49 -17.93
C LEU A 107 2.27 -16.61 -18.24
N GLU A 108 3.54 -16.48 -17.84
CA GLU A 108 4.57 -17.51 -18.01
C GLU A 108 4.22 -18.82 -17.31
N LEU A 109 3.51 -18.74 -16.17
CA LEU A 109 3.00 -19.90 -15.44
C LEU A 109 1.73 -20.50 -16.03
N GLY A 110 1.28 -20.02 -17.20
CA GLY A 110 0.08 -20.53 -17.89
C GLY A 110 -1.20 -19.81 -17.48
N GLY A 111 -1.11 -18.72 -16.77
CA GLY A 111 -2.28 -17.89 -16.43
C GLY A 111 -2.93 -17.30 -17.68
N ILE A 112 -4.25 -17.21 -17.69
CA ILE A 112 -5.03 -16.68 -18.82
C ILE A 112 -5.61 -15.32 -18.41
N TYR A 113 -5.29 -14.29 -19.18
CA TYR A 113 -5.85 -12.95 -19.02
C TYR A 113 -7.02 -12.74 -19.97
N ILE A 114 -8.16 -12.29 -19.44
CA ILE A 114 -9.35 -11.98 -20.20
C ILE A 114 -9.73 -10.52 -19.93
N ASN A 115 -9.46 -9.65 -20.90
CA ASN A 115 -9.80 -8.23 -20.81
C ASN A 115 -11.29 -8.00 -21.17
N GLN A 116 -12.17 -8.34 -20.26
CA GLN A 116 -13.63 -8.16 -20.42
C GLN A 116 -14.29 -7.82 -19.08
N ASN A 117 -15.38 -7.06 -19.16
CA ASN A 117 -16.20 -6.77 -18.00
C ASN A 117 -17.07 -7.97 -17.62
N ILE A 118 -17.14 -8.26 -16.33
CA ILE A 118 -18.06 -9.24 -15.77
C ILE A 118 -19.47 -8.65 -15.75
N LYS A 119 -20.38 -9.20 -16.53
CA LYS A 119 -21.80 -8.78 -16.56
C LYS A 119 -22.59 -9.35 -15.40
N ASN A 120 -22.37 -10.63 -15.10
CA ASN A 120 -23.05 -11.29 -14.00
C ASN A 120 -22.21 -12.45 -13.46
N LEU A 121 -22.59 -12.91 -12.29
CA LEU A 121 -21.94 -14.00 -11.57
C LEU A 121 -23.02 -14.74 -10.77
N THR A 122 -23.01 -16.06 -10.84
CA THR A 122 -23.94 -16.91 -10.07
C THR A 122 -23.20 -18.06 -9.43
N GLN A 123 -23.47 -18.28 -8.15
CA GLN A 123 -22.97 -19.44 -7.42
C GLN A 123 -23.92 -20.63 -7.63
N LYS A 124 -23.34 -21.78 -7.93
CA LYS A 124 -23.99 -23.08 -7.97
C LYS A 124 -23.40 -23.98 -6.88
N GLU A 125 -24.00 -25.12 -6.60
CA GLU A 125 -23.53 -26.02 -5.53
C GLU A 125 -22.03 -26.37 -5.60
N LYS A 126 -21.49 -26.57 -6.81
CA LYS A 126 -20.10 -27.04 -7.01
C LYS A 126 -19.22 -26.10 -7.83
N ASN A 127 -19.77 -25.02 -8.36
CA ASN A 127 -19.01 -24.10 -9.21
C ASN A 127 -19.61 -22.71 -9.23
N ILE A 128 -18.85 -21.79 -9.80
CA ILE A 128 -19.25 -20.40 -10.02
C ILE A 128 -19.33 -20.17 -11.53
N GLU A 129 -20.46 -19.69 -12.00
CA GLU A 129 -20.68 -19.30 -13.37
C GLU A 129 -20.50 -17.80 -13.54
N LEU A 130 -19.60 -17.44 -14.43
CA LEU A 130 -19.23 -16.07 -14.74
C LEU A 130 -19.70 -15.71 -16.14
N PHE A 131 -20.49 -14.65 -16.25
CA PHE A 131 -21.08 -14.19 -17.50
C PHE A 131 -20.31 -12.97 -18.01
N LEU A 132 -19.71 -13.13 -19.17
CA LEU A 132 -19.12 -12.08 -19.95
C LEU A 132 -20.11 -11.62 -21.04
N GLU A 133 -19.72 -10.71 -21.90
CA GLU A 133 -20.62 -10.19 -22.93
C GLU A 133 -21.11 -11.28 -23.89
N ASN A 134 -20.18 -12.11 -24.39
CA ASN A 134 -20.45 -13.10 -25.44
C ASN A 134 -20.16 -14.55 -25.02
N LYS A 135 -19.83 -14.80 -23.77
CA LYS A 135 -19.51 -16.14 -23.27
C LYS A 135 -19.77 -16.31 -21.79
N LYS A 136 -19.95 -17.56 -21.41
CA LYS A 136 -20.07 -18.03 -20.05
C LYS A 136 -18.88 -18.90 -19.72
N LEU A 137 -18.28 -18.68 -18.54
CA LEU A 137 -17.19 -19.47 -18.01
C LEU A 137 -17.61 -20.12 -16.69
N LYS A 138 -17.01 -21.26 -16.37
CA LYS A 138 -17.21 -21.97 -15.11
C LYS A 138 -15.87 -22.11 -14.39
N PHE A 139 -15.90 -21.90 -13.09
CA PHE A 139 -14.75 -22.02 -12.20
C PHE A 139 -15.16 -22.71 -10.90
N ASP A 140 -14.23 -23.43 -10.29
CA ASP A 140 -14.43 -24.05 -8.98
C ASP A 140 -14.44 -23.00 -7.86
N LYS A 141 -13.61 -21.95 -8.00
CA LYS A 141 -13.44 -20.86 -7.03
C LYS A 141 -13.26 -19.53 -7.76
N ILE A 142 -13.61 -18.44 -7.08
CA ILE A 142 -13.36 -17.09 -7.54
C ILE A 142 -12.78 -16.24 -6.40
N ILE A 143 -11.84 -15.37 -6.75
CA ILE A 143 -11.33 -14.34 -5.87
C ILE A 143 -11.74 -12.99 -6.45
N VAL A 144 -12.51 -12.23 -5.69
CA VAL A 144 -12.93 -10.88 -6.09
C VAL A 144 -11.90 -9.87 -5.61
N SER A 145 -11.15 -9.28 -6.55
CA SER A 145 -10.11 -8.28 -6.30
C SER A 145 -10.36 -7.03 -7.16
N ALA A 146 -11.62 -6.55 -7.18
CA ALA A 146 -12.06 -5.46 -8.04
C ALA A 146 -11.99 -4.08 -7.36
N GLY A 147 -11.19 -3.94 -6.29
CA GLY A 147 -11.05 -2.69 -5.54
C GLY A 147 -12.42 -2.16 -5.08
N ALA A 148 -12.69 -0.90 -5.32
CA ALA A 148 -13.94 -0.22 -4.95
C ALA A 148 -15.20 -0.85 -5.57
N TRP A 149 -15.06 -1.51 -6.71
CA TRP A 149 -16.18 -2.21 -7.39
C TRP A 149 -16.48 -3.61 -6.83
N SER A 150 -15.66 -4.12 -5.90
CA SER A 150 -15.87 -5.44 -5.30
C SER A 150 -17.23 -5.56 -4.63
N ASN A 151 -17.74 -4.49 -4.02
CA ASN A 151 -19.05 -4.48 -3.38
C ASN A 151 -20.19 -4.74 -4.38
N GLN A 152 -20.09 -4.24 -5.61
CA GLN A 152 -21.09 -4.47 -6.65
C GLN A 152 -21.13 -5.95 -7.08
N ILE A 153 -19.98 -6.62 -7.06
CA ILE A 153 -19.88 -8.05 -7.37
C ILE A 153 -20.40 -8.88 -6.21
N ALA A 154 -19.99 -8.57 -4.98
CA ALA A 154 -20.42 -9.27 -3.77
C ALA A 154 -21.93 -9.20 -3.55
N ASN A 155 -22.55 -8.06 -3.80
CA ASN A 155 -24.00 -7.89 -3.69
C ASN A 155 -24.79 -8.84 -4.62
N LYS A 156 -24.22 -9.22 -5.77
CA LYS A 156 -24.84 -10.21 -6.68
C LYS A 156 -24.83 -11.62 -6.10
N LEU A 157 -23.95 -11.89 -5.14
CA LEU A 157 -23.87 -13.15 -4.39
C LEU A 157 -24.64 -13.12 -3.07
N GLY A 158 -25.24 -11.99 -2.72
CA GLY A 158 -25.96 -11.80 -1.46
C GLY A 158 -25.12 -11.25 -0.30
N ASP A 159 -23.82 -11.03 -0.52
CA ASP A 159 -22.92 -10.48 0.48
C ASP A 159 -22.94 -8.95 0.44
N LYS A 160 -22.91 -8.33 1.64
CA LYS A 160 -22.85 -6.87 1.78
C LYS A 160 -21.63 -6.46 2.59
N PHE A 161 -20.81 -5.61 2.01
CA PHE A 161 -19.64 -5.02 2.67
C PHE A 161 -19.80 -3.50 2.76
N PRO A 162 -19.41 -2.87 3.88
CA PRO A 162 -19.38 -1.41 4.00
C PRO A 162 -18.14 -0.84 3.27
N LEU A 163 -18.04 -1.10 1.96
CA LEU A 163 -16.97 -0.65 1.10
C LEU A 163 -17.47 0.49 0.23
N ASP A 164 -16.78 1.62 0.29
CA ASP A 164 -17.03 2.79 -0.53
C ASP A 164 -15.75 3.25 -1.23
N THR A 165 -15.85 4.24 -2.10
CA THR A 165 -14.75 4.83 -2.84
C THR A 165 -14.31 6.12 -2.18
N GLU A 166 -13.01 6.28 -2.03
CA GLU A 166 -12.40 7.54 -1.65
C GLU A 166 -11.41 7.97 -2.74
N ARG A 167 -11.47 9.23 -3.16
CA ARG A 167 -10.56 9.75 -4.19
C ARG A 167 -9.35 10.37 -3.52
N GLY A 168 -8.18 9.76 -3.75
CA GLY A 168 -6.90 10.37 -3.44
C GLY A 168 -6.44 11.28 -4.58
N TYR A 169 -5.75 12.35 -4.23
CA TYR A 169 -5.11 13.27 -5.17
C TYR A 169 -3.62 13.23 -4.93
N HIS A 170 -2.85 13.46 -5.97
CA HIS A 170 -1.41 13.63 -5.86
C HIS A 170 -0.92 14.65 -6.89
N LEU A 171 0.21 15.27 -6.56
CA LEU A 171 1.00 16.09 -7.45
C LEU A 171 2.32 15.38 -7.72
N LEU A 172 2.80 15.43 -8.95
CA LEU A 172 4.12 14.98 -9.32
C LEU A 172 4.99 16.21 -9.62
N PHE A 173 6.09 16.33 -8.89
CA PHE A 173 7.13 17.31 -9.15
C PHE A 173 8.27 16.58 -9.86
N GLU A 174 8.37 16.77 -11.16
CA GLU A 174 9.37 16.11 -12.00
C GLU A 174 10.77 16.61 -11.63
N THR A 175 11.66 15.70 -11.34
CA THR A 175 13.08 15.96 -11.07
C THR A 175 13.91 14.69 -11.25
N GLU A 176 15.11 14.84 -11.77
CA GLU A 176 16.11 13.77 -11.84
C GLU A 176 16.92 13.66 -10.52
N GLU A 177 16.86 14.68 -9.68
CA GLU A 177 17.57 14.70 -8.41
C GLU A 177 16.84 13.90 -7.34
N LYS A 178 17.60 13.15 -6.55
CA LYS A 178 17.10 12.51 -5.35
C LYS A 178 17.06 13.51 -4.21
N LEU A 179 15.91 14.16 -4.00
CA LEU A 179 15.74 15.21 -2.99
C LEU A 179 15.37 14.66 -1.60
N ILE A 180 14.68 13.52 -1.53
CA ILE A 180 14.35 12.85 -0.27
C ILE A 180 14.79 11.38 -0.31
N ASN A 181 15.22 10.86 0.83
CA ASN A 181 15.75 9.50 0.92
C ASN A 181 14.68 8.47 1.22
N ARG A 182 13.59 8.87 1.83
CA ARG A 182 12.53 8.00 2.34
C ARG A 182 11.15 8.62 2.20
N PRO A 183 10.06 7.85 2.31
CA PRO A 183 8.74 8.43 2.42
C PRO A 183 8.62 9.29 3.67
N VAL A 184 8.12 10.50 3.50
CA VAL A 184 7.89 11.47 4.57
C VAL A 184 6.40 11.78 4.66
N ALA A 185 5.82 11.58 5.83
CA ALA A 185 4.42 11.86 6.10
C ALA A 185 4.30 13.04 7.07
N TRP A 186 3.36 13.94 6.83
CA TRP A 186 2.95 14.97 7.78
C TRP A 186 1.69 14.54 8.50
N SER A 187 1.76 14.35 9.80
CA SER A 187 0.66 13.75 10.59
C SER A 187 -0.59 14.62 10.63
N GLU A 188 -0.42 15.96 10.73
CA GLU A 188 -1.53 16.92 10.80
C GLU A 188 -2.11 17.24 9.42
N SER A 189 -1.27 17.35 8.42
CA SER A 189 -1.68 17.78 7.07
C SER A 189 -2.19 16.62 6.21
N GLY A 190 -1.91 15.38 6.61
CA GLY A 190 -2.42 14.18 5.95
C GLY A 190 -1.85 13.92 4.55
N PHE A 191 -0.69 14.46 4.22
CA PHE A 191 -0.02 14.20 2.94
C PHE A 191 1.29 13.46 3.12
N TYR A 192 1.77 12.87 2.02
CA TYR A 192 3.01 12.12 1.94
C TYR A 192 3.88 12.65 0.82
N LEU A 193 5.18 12.73 1.08
CA LEU A 193 6.20 12.93 0.05
C LEU A 193 6.89 11.59 -0.21
N ILE A 194 6.98 11.18 -1.45
CA ILE A 194 7.65 9.95 -1.84
C ILE A 194 8.50 10.21 -3.07
N GLN A 195 9.81 9.91 -2.99
CA GLN A 195 10.67 9.89 -4.16
C GLN A 195 10.33 8.66 -5.00
N ILE A 196 9.97 8.89 -6.25
CA ILE A 196 9.73 7.86 -7.25
C ILE A 196 10.68 8.06 -8.44
N HIS A 197 10.62 7.18 -9.43
CA HIS A 197 11.49 7.22 -10.60
C HIS A 197 11.47 8.58 -11.32
N ASP A 198 10.30 9.20 -11.44
CA ASP A 198 10.09 10.41 -12.25
C ASP A 198 10.12 11.71 -11.43
N GLY A 199 10.39 11.63 -10.12
CA GLY A 199 10.43 12.82 -9.27
C GLY A 199 9.87 12.59 -7.86
N ILE A 200 9.28 13.64 -7.28
CA ILE A 200 8.62 13.58 -5.97
C ILE A 200 7.11 13.60 -6.16
N ARG A 201 6.45 12.63 -5.58
CA ARG A 201 5.00 12.61 -5.46
C ARG A 201 4.60 13.15 -4.08
N ALA A 202 3.69 14.13 -4.08
CA ALA A 202 3.04 14.69 -2.89
C ALA A 202 1.55 14.34 -2.87
#